data_86c0aa03faa32ae6b8930d9ce0758eb1
#
_entry.id   86c0aa03faa32ae6b8930d9ce0758eb1
#
_cell.length_a   1.000
_cell.length_b   1.000
_cell.length_c   1.000
_cell.angle_alpha   90.00
_cell.angle_beta   90.00
_cell.angle_gamma   90.00
#
_symmetry.space_group_name_H-M   'P 1'
#
loop_
_entity.id
_entity.type
_entity.pdbx_description
1 polymer ?
#
loop_
_entity_poly.entity_id
_entity_poly.type
_entity_poly.pdbx_seq_one_letter_code
_entity_poly.pdbx_strand_id
1 'polypeptide(L)'
;MKNTVVVYLEHQIEEMGVPDHIANALKPHLKIVSRNNSVSIRDVGKILSAVTLLSGDILQNGSYLQGWIDVLITLLVSKVIRPDLHDRFLSLSFTEDDLEDYFDATVQRRTYRIDDEYNAEFDHYTMSQFYSWLYLAKGGNFPDDEDGMKKFVGGLFSRWSGGPDDPQSIPRKVKRDWLELFKAQ
;
A
#
# COMPACT_ATOMS: atom_id res chain seq x y z
N MET A 1 5.62 -4.32 -23.10
CA MET A 1 6.43 -3.58 -22.13
C MET A 1 6.02 -3.79 -20.67
N LYS A 2 4.70 -3.76 -20.33
CA LYS A 2 4.22 -4.01 -18.95
C LYS A 2 4.63 -5.39 -18.38
N ASN A 3 4.76 -6.41 -19.21
CA ASN A 3 5.13 -7.77 -18.77
C ASN A 3 6.61 -7.88 -18.31
N THR A 4 7.50 -7.09 -18.89
CA THR A 4 8.95 -7.14 -18.59
C THR A 4 9.28 -6.62 -17.20
N VAL A 5 8.56 -5.59 -16.72
CA VAL A 5 8.76 -5.02 -15.38
C VAL A 5 8.34 -6.02 -14.29
N VAL A 6 7.22 -6.70 -14.49
CA VAL A 6 6.71 -7.70 -13.52
C VAL A 6 7.65 -8.91 -13.46
N VAL A 7 8.08 -9.43 -14.60
CA VAL A 7 9.02 -10.56 -14.67
C VAL A 7 10.37 -10.20 -14.03
N TYR A 8 10.87 -8.99 -14.28
CA TYR A 8 12.09 -8.50 -13.64
C TYR A 8 11.92 -8.38 -12.11
N LEU A 9 10.79 -7.84 -11.65
CA LEU A 9 10.48 -7.74 -10.22
C LEU A 9 10.48 -9.11 -9.54
N GLU A 10 9.80 -10.09 -10.12
CA GLU A 10 9.70 -11.46 -9.57
C GLU A 10 11.09 -12.09 -9.42
N HIS A 11 11.90 -12.01 -10.48
CA HIS A 11 13.27 -12.52 -10.46
C HIS A 11 14.13 -11.82 -9.39
N GLN A 12 14.07 -10.51 -9.30
CA GLN A 12 14.85 -9.76 -8.32
C GLN A 12 14.42 -9.98 -6.87
N ILE A 13 13.12 -10.18 -6.62
CA ILE A 13 12.61 -10.54 -5.29
C ILE A 13 13.24 -11.85 -4.80
N GLU A 14 13.30 -12.86 -5.66
CA GLU A 14 13.92 -14.15 -5.35
C GLU A 14 15.44 -14.00 -5.11
N GLU A 15 16.13 -13.31 -6.02
CA GLU A 15 17.58 -13.12 -5.97
C GLU A 15 18.03 -12.32 -4.74
N MET A 16 17.27 -11.32 -4.34
CA MET A 16 17.57 -10.47 -3.18
C MET A 16 17.05 -11.05 -1.85
N GLY A 17 16.33 -12.17 -1.86
CA GLY A 17 15.77 -12.79 -0.67
C GLY A 17 14.77 -11.91 0.07
N VAL A 18 13.93 -11.17 -0.67
CA VAL A 18 12.88 -10.33 -0.08
C VAL A 18 11.89 -11.21 0.68
N PRO A 19 11.59 -10.92 1.96
CA PRO A 19 10.67 -11.74 2.74
C PRO A 19 9.27 -11.84 2.09
N ASP A 20 8.64 -13.01 2.21
CA ASP A 20 7.36 -13.30 1.56
C ASP A 20 6.26 -12.29 1.88
N HIS A 21 6.15 -11.85 3.13
CA HIS A 21 5.11 -10.87 3.52
C HIS A 21 5.30 -9.51 2.85
N ILE A 22 6.52 -9.09 2.59
CA ILE A 22 6.84 -7.87 1.81
C ILE A 22 6.61 -8.12 0.33
N ALA A 23 7.10 -9.25 -0.18
CA ALA A 23 6.94 -9.62 -1.59
C ALA A 23 5.45 -9.72 -1.99
N ASN A 24 4.62 -10.33 -1.13
CA ASN A 24 3.19 -10.50 -1.35
C ASN A 24 2.41 -9.17 -1.35
N ALA A 25 2.90 -8.14 -0.69
CA ALA A 25 2.34 -6.79 -0.77
C ALA A 25 2.91 -5.99 -1.96
N LEU A 26 4.22 -6.10 -2.21
CA LEU A 26 4.91 -5.32 -3.24
C LEU A 26 4.51 -5.70 -4.66
N LYS A 27 4.39 -7.00 -4.96
CA LYS A 27 4.04 -7.51 -6.30
C LYS A 27 2.68 -6.96 -6.80
N PRO A 28 1.57 -7.15 -6.07
CA PRO A 28 0.27 -6.63 -6.49
C PRO A 28 0.27 -5.10 -6.53
N HIS A 29 0.94 -4.43 -5.59
CA HIS A 29 1.01 -2.97 -5.56
C HIS A 29 1.67 -2.40 -6.82
N LEU A 30 2.85 -2.88 -7.19
CA LEU A 30 3.53 -2.45 -8.41
C LEU A 30 2.75 -2.79 -9.68
N LYS A 31 2.07 -3.94 -9.71
CA LYS A 31 1.20 -4.32 -10.82
C LYS A 31 0.08 -3.30 -11.04
N ILE A 32 -0.56 -2.83 -9.97
CA ILE A 32 -1.64 -1.84 -10.04
C ILE A 32 -1.07 -0.48 -10.45
N VAL A 33 -0.11 0.03 -9.71
CA VAL A 33 0.45 1.37 -9.92
C VAL A 33 1.05 1.51 -11.32
N SER A 34 1.61 0.43 -11.90
CA SER A 34 2.15 0.43 -13.27
C SER A 34 1.09 0.54 -14.37
N ARG A 35 -0.20 0.48 -14.06
CA ARG A 35 -1.27 0.65 -15.07
C ARG A 35 -1.38 2.12 -15.50
N ASN A 36 -1.36 3.02 -14.54
CA ASN A 36 -1.52 4.45 -14.77
C ASN A 36 -0.19 5.24 -14.68
N ASN A 37 0.84 4.63 -14.09
CA ASN A 37 2.13 5.30 -13.90
C ASN A 37 3.22 4.62 -14.74
N SER A 38 4.15 5.41 -15.25
CA SER A 38 5.32 4.89 -15.95
C SER A 38 6.31 4.34 -14.93
N VAL A 39 6.47 3.02 -14.92
CA VAL A 39 7.42 2.31 -14.04
C VAL A 39 8.52 1.69 -14.88
N SER A 40 9.76 2.03 -14.61
CA SER A 40 10.94 1.47 -15.28
C SER A 40 11.60 0.38 -14.43
N ILE A 41 12.43 -0.46 -15.07
CA ILE A 41 13.29 -1.45 -14.38
C ILE A 41 14.19 -0.75 -13.35
N ARG A 42 14.67 0.46 -13.66
CA ARG A 42 15.49 1.25 -12.73
C ARG A 42 14.71 1.67 -11.47
N ASP A 43 13.42 1.98 -11.61
CA ASP A 43 12.58 2.34 -10.47
C ASP A 43 12.31 1.12 -9.59
N VAL A 44 12.06 -0.05 -10.19
CA VAL A 44 11.98 -1.32 -9.46
C VAL A 44 13.27 -1.58 -8.67
N GLY A 45 14.43 -1.41 -9.30
CA GLY A 45 15.72 -1.55 -8.62
C GLY A 45 15.87 -0.61 -7.41
N LYS A 46 15.45 0.67 -7.53
CA LYS A 46 15.48 1.60 -6.39
C LYS A 46 14.53 1.19 -5.27
N ILE A 47 13.32 0.73 -5.60
CA ILE A 47 12.33 0.26 -4.62
C ILE A 47 12.88 -0.95 -3.88
N LEU A 48 13.41 -1.95 -4.58
CA LEU A 48 13.99 -3.14 -3.98
C LEU A 48 15.21 -2.82 -3.11
N SER A 49 16.07 -1.91 -3.56
CA SER A 49 17.19 -1.43 -2.72
C SER A 49 16.70 -0.76 -1.45
N ALA A 50 15.59 -0.01 -1.51
CA ALA A 50 15.00 0.57 -0.31
C ALA A 50 14.37 -0.50 0.61
N VAL A 51 13.80 -1.57 0.06
CA VAL A 51 13.30 -2.71 0.84
C VAL A 51 14.42 -3.39 1.63
N THR A 52 15.59 -3.60 1.03
CA THR A 52 16.73 -4.22 1.73
C THR A 52 17.28 -3.37 2.89
N LEU A 53 16.95 -2.09 2.90
CA LEU A 53 17.33 -1.16 3.96
C LEU A 53 16.29 -1.05 5.08
N LEU A 54 15.16 -1.76 5.00
CA LEU A 54 14.17 -1.77 6.08
C LEU A 54 14.75 -2.39 7.37
N SER A 55 14.16 -2.00 8.50
CA SER A 55 14.60 -2.54 9.79
C SER A 55 14.49 -4.07 9.84
N GLY A 56 15.45 -4.71 10.52
CA GLY A 56 15.46 -6.16 10.68
C GLY A 56 14.16 -6.72 11.27
N ASP A 57 13.51 -5.98 12.14
CA ASP A 57 12.23 -6.38 12.74
C ASP A 57 11.14 -6.59 11.70
N ILE A 58 11.05 -5.70 10.69
CA ILE A 58 10.07 -5.84 9.60
C ILE A 58 10.44 -6.97 8.66
N LEU A 59 11.74 -7.10 8.35
CA LEU A 59 12.19 -8.13 7.44
C LEU A 59 12.07 -9.54 8.06
N GLN A 60 12.18 -9.66 9.40
CA GLN A 60 12.17 -10.95 10.10
C GLN A 60 10.80 -11.34 10.66
N ASN A 61 9.91 -10.36 10.91
CA ASN A 61 8.70 -10.59 11.66
C ASN A 61 7.45 -10.41 10.78
N GLY A 62 6.95 -11.51 10.20
CA GLY A 62 5.70 -11.54 9.42
C GLY A 62 4.41 -11.33 10.24
N SER A 63 4.50 -10.93 11.52
CA SER A 63 3.33 -10.75 12.41
C SER A 63 2.65 -9.39 12.26
N TYR A 64 3.15 -8.52 11.41
CA TYR A 64 2.52 -7.22 11.18
C TYR A 64 1.18 -7.36 10.47
N LEU A 65 0.23 -6.51 10.84
CA LEU A 65 -1.07 -6.44 10.19
C LEU A 65 -0.92 -5.94 8.76
N GLN A 66 -1.72 -6.49 7.85
CA GLN A 66 -1.63 -6.22 6.43
C GLN A 66 -1.68 -4.72 6.09
N GLY A 67 -2.57 -3.96 6.73
CA GLY A 67 -2.70 -2.52 6.48
C GLY A 67 -1.43 -1.72 6.77
N TRP A 68 -0.62 -2.12 7.77
CA TRP A 68 0.65 -1.47 8.06
C TRP A 68 1.69 -1.75 6.98
N ILE A 69 1.74 -2.99 6.48
CA ILE A 69 2.62 -3.37 5.36
C ILE A 69 2.20 -2.62 4.09
N ASP A 70 0.90 -2.52 3.83
CA ASP A 70 0.35 -1.82 2.67
C ASP A 70 0.72 -0.32 2.69
N VAL A 71 0.64 0.33 3.86
CA VAL A 71 1.10 1.73 4.03
C VAL A 71 2.60 1.84 3.76
N LEU A 72 3.41 0.94 4.30
CA LEU A 72 4.86 0.90 4.05
C LEU A 72 5.16 0.80 2.55
N ILE A 73 4.53 -0.15 1.87
CA ILE A 73 4.74 -0.36 0.42
C ILE A 73 4.30 0.85 -0.39
N THR A 74 3.13 1.43 -0.06
CA THR A 74 2.67 2.66 -0.74
C THR A 74 3.68 3.79 -0.57
N LEU A 75 4.20 4.00 0.62
CA LEU A 75 5.19 5.06 0.88
C LEU A 75 6.52 4.81 0.17
N LEU A 76 6.99 3.56 0.11
CA LEU A 76 8.21 3.20 -0.62
C LEU A 76 8.03 3.42 -2.12
N VAL A 77 6.95 2.93 -2.69
CA VAL A 77 6.68 2.97 -4.12
C VAL A 77 6.39 4.40 -4.57
N SER A 78 5.52 5.14 -3.85
CA SER A 78 5.19 6.52 -4.20
C SER A 78 6.41 7.44 -4.16
N LYS A 79 7.34 7.24 -3.22
CA LYS A 79 8.58 8.02 -3.15
C LYS A 79 9.40 7.96 -4.43
N VAL A 80 9.36 6.82 -5.13
CA VAL A 80 10.14 6.61 -6.37
C VAL A 80 9.35 6.99 -7.61
N ILE A 81 8.06 6.61 -7.68
CA ILE A 81 7.23 6.68 -8.88
C ILE A 81 6.43 7.98 -8.94
N ARG A 82 5.91 8.45 -7.82
CA ARG A 82 5.07 9.64 -7.69
C ARG A 82 5.49 10.47 -6.47
N PRO A 83 6.66 11.12 -6.52
CA PRO A 83 7.17 11.93 -5.41
C PRO A 83 6.20 13.06 -5.00
N ASP A 84 5.41 13.56 -5.94
CA ASP A 84 4.36 14.56 -5.73
C ASP A 84 3.24 14.04 -4.80
N LEU A 85 2.89 12.76 -4.92
CA LEU A 85 1.88 12.11 -4.06
C LEU A 85 2.48 11.59 -2.75
N HIS A 86 3.78 11.28 -2.70
CA HIS A 86 4.42 10.74 -1.50
C HIS A 86 4.20 11.64 -0.26
N ASP A 87 4.44 12.94 -0.41
CA ASP A 87 4.27 13.89 0.69
C ASP A 87 2.79 14.06 1.07
N ARG A 88 1.89 13.94 0.09
CA ARG A 88 0.44 13.95 0.35
C ARG A 88 -0.01 12.69 1.09
N PHE A 89 0.53 11.51 0.79
CA PHE A 89 0.28 10.30 1.57
C PHE A 89 0.75 10.45 3.02
N LEU A 90 1.94 11.01 3.24
CA LEU A 90 2.47 11.24 4.58
C LEU A 90 1.65 12.23 5.41
N SER A 91 1.12 13.28 4.76
CA SER A 91 0.31 14.32 5.40
C SER A 91 -1.19 14.04 5.37
N LEU A 92 -1.62 12.97 4.68
CA LEU A 92 -3.03 12.65 4.42
C LEU A 92 -3.79 13.79 3.72
N SER A 93 -3.09 14.55 2.85
CA SER A 93 -3.65 15.70 2.12
C SER A 93 -3.96 15.40 0.64
N PHE A 94 -3.97 14.13 0.26
CA PHE A 94 -4.42 13.67 -1.06
C PHE A 94 -5.94 13.82 -1.22
N THR A 95 -6.39 13.89 -2.46
CA THR A 95 -7.80 13.83 -2.83
C THR A 95 -8.22 12.41 -3.19
N GLU A 96 -9.52 12.15 -3.30
CA GLU A 96 -10.02 10.87 -3.80
C GLU A 96 -9.57 10.62 -5.25
N ASP A 97 -9.54 11.67 -6.07
CA ASP A 97 -9.04 11.58 -7.45
C ASP A 97 -7.54 11.20 -7.50
N ASP A 98 -6.73 11.71 -6.57
CA ASP A 98 -5.32 11.30 -6.44
C ASP A 98 -5.20 9.79 -6.16
N LEU A 99 -6.08 9.23 -5.31
CA LEU A 99 -6.10 7.80 -5.01
C LEU A 99 -6.60 6.98 -6.22
N GLU A 100 -7.67 7.44 -6.88
CA GLU A 100 -8.19 6.79 -8.08
C GLU A 100 -7.14 6.71 -9.18
N ASP A 101 -6.41 7.80 -9.42
CA ASP A 101 -5.33 7.85 -10.40
C ASP A 101 -4.16 6.95 -9.99
N TYR A 102 -3.72 7.03 -8.74
CA TYR A 102 -2.57 6.26 -8.26
C TYR A 102 -2.82 4.76 -8.28
N PHE A 103 -3.99 4.30 -7.82
CA PHE A 103 -4.35 2.88 -7.71
C PHE A 103 -5.14 2.35 -8.92
N ASP A 104 -5.38 3.14 -9.97
CA ASP A 104 -6.23 2.73 -11.11
C ASP A 104 -7.63 2.28 -10.66
N ALA A 105 -8.23 3.01 -9.72
CA ALA A 105 -9.45 2.61 -9.02
C ALA A 105 -10.75 3.17 -9.62
N THR A 106 -10.68 4.08 -10.59
CA THR A 106 -11.82 4.84 -11.13
C THR A 106 -12.98 3.97 -11.61
N VAL A 107 -12.69 2.89 -12.32
CA VAL A 107 -13.72 2.00 -12.86
C VAL A 107 -14.27 1.08 -11.77
N GLN A 108 -13.39 0.59 -10.90
CA GLN A 108 -13.74 -0.40 -9.88
C GLN A 108 -14.59 0.21 -8.77
N ARG A 109 -14.33 1.46 -8.36
CA ARG A 109 -15.09 2.16 -7.32
C ARG A 109 -16.59 2.22 -7.59
N ARG A 110 -17.01 2.34 -8.86
CA ARG A 110 -18.43 2.48 -9.24
C ARG A 110 -19.22 1.19 -9.09
N THR A 111 -18.55 0.05 -9.06
CA THR A 111 -19.17 -1.27 -9.16
C THR A 111 -18.81 -2.20 -8.00
N TYR A 112 -17.81 -1.83 -7.19
CA TYR A 112 -17.35 -2.67 -6.07
C TYR A 112 -18.39 -2.76 -4.95
N ARG A 113 -18.69 -4.00 -4.53
CA ARG A 113 -19.46 -4.33 -3.32
C ARG A 113 -18.70 -5.40 -2.54
N ILE A 114 -18.70 -5.29 -1.21
CA ILE A 114 -17.99 -6.25 -0.33
C ILE A 114 -18.48 -7.69 -0.55
N ASP A 115 -19.77 -7.85 -0.88
CA ASP A 115 -20.39 -9.17 -1.08
C ASP A 115 -20.00 -9.83 -2.42
N ASP A 116 -19.28 -9.13 -3.29
CA ASP A 116 -18.80 -9.65 -4.58
C ASP A 116 -17.51 -10.48 -4.44
N GLU A 117 -17.34 -11.20 -3.33
CA GLU A 117 -16.13 -12.02 -3.01
C GLU A 117 -15.67 -12.97 -4.13
N TYR A 118 -16.51 -13.20 -5.14
CA TYR A 118 -16.26 -14.15 -6.23
C TYR A 118 -16.10 -13.52 -7.60
N ASN A 119 -16.12 -12.20 -7.71
CA ASN A 119 -15.97 -11.59 -9.03
C ASN A 119 -14.47 -11.43 -9.34
N ALA A 120 -13.92 -12.39 -10.10
CA ALA A 120 -12.50 -12.40 -10.52
C ALA A 120 -12.09 -11.18 -11.36
N GLU A 121 -13.06 -10.34 -11.78
CA GLU A 121 -12.83 -9.09 -12.48
C GLU A 121 -12.44 -7.94 -11.53
N PHE A 122 -12.73 -8.09 -10.21
CA PHE A 122 -12.40 -7.07 -9.23
C PHE A 122 -11.04 -7.34 -8.60
N ASP A 123 -10.20 -6.37 -8.71
CA ASP A 123 -8.93 -6.35 -8.00
C ASP A 123 -9.17 -5.95 -6.54
N HIS A 124 -9.53 -6.94 -5.70
CA HIS A 124 -9.74 -6.75 -4.26
C HIS A 124 -8.59 -6.00 -3.61
N TYR A 125 -7.38 -6.20 -4.10
CA TYR A 125 -6.22 -5.50 -3.58
C TYR A 125 -6.30 -4.00 -3.88
N THR A 126 -6.65 -3.60 -5.12
CA THR A 126 -6.84 -2.20 -5.50
C THR A 126 -7.84 -1.50 -4.59
N MET A 127 -9.00 -2.12 -4.38
CA MET A 127 -10.07 -1.53 -3.56
C MET A 127 -9.69 -1.50 -2.08
N SER A 128 -9.04 -2.55 -1.57
CA SER A 128 -8.49 -2.57 -0.22
C SER A 128 -7.51 -1.42 0.01
N GLN A 129 -6.59 -1.16 -0.93
CA GLN A 129 -5.65 -0.05 -0.85
C GLN A 129 -6.36 1.30 -0.88
N PHE A 130 -7.26 1.51 -1.82
CA PHE A 130 -8.03 2.74 -1.96
C PHE A 130 -8.79 3.08 -0.67
N TYR A 131 -9.59 2.13 -0.16
CA TYR A 131 -10.37 2.34 1.06
C TYR A 131 -9.51 2.43 2.32
N SER A 132 -8.36 1.74 2.38
CA SER A 132 -7.41 1.88 3.49
C SER A 132 -6.90 3.31 3.61
N TRP A 133 -6.52 3.94 2.51
CA TRP A 133 -6.05 5.32 2.54
C TRP A 133 -7.17 6.31 2.86
N LEU A 134 -8.39 6.10 2.35
CA LEU A 134 -9.55 6.90 2.77
C LEU A 134 -9.83 6.76 4.27
N TYR A 135 -9.79 5.54 4.80
CA TYR A 135 -9.97 5.27 6.22
C TYR A 135 -8.96 6.04 7.07
N LEU A 136 -7.68 6.01 6.68
CA LEU A 136 -6.63 6.74 7.38
C LEU A 136 -6.88 8.25 7.33
N ALA A 137 -7.20 8.80 6.16
CA ALA A 137 -7.43 10.23 5.99
C ALA A 137 -8.64 10.75 6.78
N LYS A 138 -9.70 9.94 6.87
CA LYS A 138 -10.93 10.28 7.58
C LYS A 138 -10.94 9.89 9.06
N GLY A 139 -9.79 9.50 9.61
CA GLY A 139 -9.64 9.16 11.04
C GLY A 139 -10.47 7.95 11.45
N GLY A 140 -10.64 6.97 10.56
CA GLY A 140 -11.43 5.77 10.81
C GLY A 140 -12.92 5.94 10.57
N ASN A 141 -13.36 7.07 10.03
CA ASN A 141 -14.77 7.33 9.69
C ASN A 141 -14.98 7.24 8.19
N PHE A 142 -15.89 6.37 7.76
CA PHE A 142 -16.44 6.43 6.41
C PHE A 142 -17.69 7.30 6.39
N PRO A 143 -17.88 8.15 5.36
CA PRO A 143 -19.17 8.78 5.15
C PRO A 143 -20.16 7.71 4.71
N ASP A 144 -21.31 7.73 5.34
CA ASP A 144 -22.55 7.03 4.98
C ASP A 144 -22.46 5.56 4.54
N ASP A 145 -23.01 4.68 5.37
CA ASP A 145 -23.61 3.39 5.07
C ASP A 145 -22.70 2.18 4.77
N GLU A 146 -21.41 2.24 5.06
CA GLU A 146 -20.53 1.10 4.81
C GLU A 146 -19.94 0.51 6.10
N ASP A 147 -20.79 0.12 7.06
CA ASP A 147 -20.34 -0.54 8.29
C ASP A 147 -19.47 -1.78 8.00
N GLY A 148 -19.76 -2.50 6.92
CA GLY A 148 -18.95 -3.63 6.46
C GLY A 148 -17.55 -3.20 6.03
N MET A 149 -17.44 -2.13 5.23
CA MET A 149 -16.15 -1.62 4.75
C MET A 149 -15.30 -1.06 5.90
N LYS A 150 -15.89 -0.29 6.80
CA LYS A 150 -15.22 0.22 8.00
C LYS A 150 -14.65 -0.91 8.84
N LYS A 151 -15.43 -1.95 9.08
CA LYS A 151 -15.01 -3.13 9.86
C LYS A 151 -13.90 -3.90 9.14
N PHE A 152 -14.04 -4.12 7.84
CA PHE A 152 -13.04 -4.80 7.03
C PHE A 152 -11.71 -4.03 7.04
N VAL A 153 -11.73 -2.76 6.68
CA VAL A 153 -10.52 -1.93 6.62
C VAL A 153 -9.91 -1.72 8.00
N GLY A 154 -10.73 -1.48 9.03
CA GLY A 154 -10.25 -1.37 10.41
C GLY A 154 -9.53 -2.64 10.88
N GLY A 155 -9.99 -3.80 10.45
CA GLY A 155 -9.35 -5.09 10.70
C GLY A 155 -7.97 -5.25 10.06
N LEU A 156 -7.68 -4.53 8.98
CA LEU A 156 -6.35 -4.52 8.36
C LEU A 156 -5.30 -3.80 9.23
N PHE A 157 -5.74 -2.87 10.08
CA PHE A 157 -4.85 -2.05 10.92
C PHE A 157 -4.84 -2.44 12.40
N SER A 158 -5.82 -3.22 12.86
CA SER A 158 -5.95 -3.61 14.25
C SER A 158 -6.57 -5.00 14.39
N ARG A 159 -6.11 -5.74 15.40
CA ARG A 159 -6.74 -7.03 15.79
C ARG A 159 -8.09 -6.84 16.51
N TRP A 160 -8.45 -5.61 16.84
CA TRP A 160 -9.66 -5.25 17.53
C TRP A 160 -10.72 -4.75 16.56
N SER A 161 -11.97 -5.12 16.77
CA SER A 161 -13.08 -4.78 15.88
C SER A 161 -13.34 -3.28 15.68
N GLY A 162 -12.76 -2.44 16.55
CA GLY A 162 -12.87 -0.96 16.46
C GLY A 162 -11.83 -0.29 15.55
N GLY A 163 -10.86 -1.04 15.04
CA GLY A 163 -9.72 -0.45 14.33
C GLY A 163 -8.69 0.19 15.28
N PRO A 164 -7.66 0.88 14.77
CA PRO A 164 -6.67 1.58 15.56
C PRO A 164 -7.23 2.86 16.19
N ASP A 165 -6.76 3.20 17.40
CA ASP A 165 -7.22 4.40 18.15
C ASP A 165 -6.92 5.72 17.42
N ASP A 166 -5.85 5.76 16.64
CA ASP A 166 -5.42 6.95 15.88
C ASP A 166 -4.96 6.55 14.47
N PRO A 167 -5.91 6.31 13.53
CA PRO A 167 -5.59 5.93 12.17
C PRO A 167 -4.73 6.95 11.43
N GLN A 168 -4.95 8.24 11.67
CA GLN A 168 -4.24 9.33 10.97
C GLN A 168 -2.73 9.38 11.30
N SER A 169 -2.32 8.82 12.43
CA SER A 169 -0.90 8.78 12.79
C SER A 169 -0.11 7.68 12.09
N ILE A 170 -0.78 6.70 11.50
CA ILE A 170 -0.13 5.49 10.96
C ILE A 170 0.92 5.80 9.90
N PRO A 171 0.69 6.63 8.87
CA PRO A 171 1.71 6.90 7.86
C PRO A 171 2.98 7.52 8.45
N ARG A 172 2.83 8.42 9.42
CA ARG A 172 3.97 9.04 10.12
C ARG A 172 4.72 8.06 11.01
N LYS A 173 4.00 7.14 11.68
CA LYS A 173 4.62 6.06 12.47
C LYS A 173 5.40 5.13 11.57
N VAL A 174 4.82 4.67 10.45
CA VAL A 174 5.52 3.83 9.47
C VAL A 174 6.77 4.52 8.95
N LYS A 175 6.67 5.81 8.59
CA LYS A 175 7.84 6.57 8.14
C LYS A 175 8.93 6.62 9.22
N ARG A 176 8.58 7.02 10.44
CA ARG A 176 9.54 7.18 11.55
C ARG A 176 10.20 5.86 11.93
N ASP A 177 9.37 4.82 12.12
CA ASP A 177 9.83 3.58 12.75
C ASP A 177 10.47 2.62 11.75
N TRP A 178 10.13 2.73 10.45
CA TRP A 178 10.55 1.77 9.43
C TRP A 178 11.35 2.36 8.27
N LEU A 179 11.16 3.64 7.94
CA LEU A 179 11.82 4.26 6.80
C LEU A 179 12.93 5.26 7.18
N GLU A 180 12.94 5.80 8.41
CA GLU A 180 13.88 6.83 8.84
C GLU A 180 15.03 6.32 9.72
N LEU A 181 15.10 5.03 10.03
CA LEU A 181 16.15 4.44 10.86
C LEU A 181 17.59 4.66 10.33
N PHE A 182 17.73 5.17 9.11
CA PHE A 182 19.02 5.38 8.46
C PHE A 182 19.56 6.81 8.50
N LYS A 183 18.89 7.74 9.20
CA LYS A 183 19.41 9.11 9.36
C LYS A 183 20.34 9.29 10.56
N ALA A 184 20.57 8.24 11.36
CA ALA A 184 21.30 8.32 12.62
C ALA A 184 22.62 7.52 12.61
N GLN A 185 23.33 7.48 11.46
CA GLN A 185 24.72 7.07 11.43
C GLN A 185 25.58 8.12 10.73
#